data_dc6afa5fe726ce34759fd42e607c104f
#
_entry.id   dc6afa5fe726ce34759fd42e607c104f
#
_cell.length_a   1.000
_cell.length_b   1.000
_cell.length_c   1.000
_cell.angle_alpha   90.00
_cell.angle_beta   90.00
_cell.angle_gamma   90.00
#
_symmetry.space_group_name_H-M   'P 1'
#
loop_
_entity.id
_entity.type
_entity.pdbx_description
1 polymer ?
#
loop_
_entity_poly.entity_id
_entity_poly.type
_entity_poly.pdbx_seq_one_letter_code
_entity_poly.pdbx_strand_id
1 'polypeptide(L)'
;METYPSIFNDVIGPVMRGPSSSHCAASLRIGRLCRDLMGGDIRDVLIEFDPNGSLATTHKGQGSDMGLFGGFLGWEAHDERLPQYLNAVEEAGMRIDIRIHPLGATHPNWYQITLHNDLEKHTMIALSTGGGMIRVIAVDSATVDMGGDFFETLVYTDEPDALLGYLSGCDQPEEFLLRRGEKTYVQIRTVNHPEEALLAQIRSFPTVTAIRILNPVLPVRSRKNLSVPFTTASEMLEYNRDHQLTLWELAVRYESIRGGITETEVMDKMRDIIRIMRGSVNTGLQGTHWEDRILGSQSLRFRESLQNGRLVKNDVLNTVIMYVSAIMEVKSSMGVIVAAPTAGSCGALPGTILGTADALGLSEEEMTKAMLAAGLIGVFIALHATFAAEVGGCMAECGSGCGMAAAGLVVLQQGTLGESLAAASMALQTSLGMVCDTIADRVEAPCLNRNVMAGSQAISCANMALAGYQDLIPLDQVIETMKRVGDAIPNTLRCTGLGGLAITAAAKEIEARLNKGEGIGIQSGFKVC
;
A
#
# COMPACT_ATOMS: atom_id res chain seq x y z
N MET A 1 -14.13 -1.08 16.52
CA MET A 1 -13.61 0.31 16.52
C MET A 1 -13.77 0.85 15.11
N GLU A 2 -14.32 2.07 14.94
CA GLU A 2 -14.28 2.72 13.63
C GLU A 2 -12.84 3.03 13.27
N THR A 3 -12.40 2.59 12.10
CA THR A 3 -11.04 2.81 11.60
C THR A 3 -11.09 3.92 10.55
N TYR A 4 -10.42 5.04 10.84
CA TYR A 4 -10.28 6.13 9.88
C TYR A 4 -8.91 6.02 9.19
N PRO A 5 -8.85 6.02 7.85
CA PRO A 5 -7.60 5.94 7.10
C PRO A 5 -6.66 7.11 7.42
N SER A 6 -5.35 6.84 7.39
CA SER A 6 -4.31 7.86 7.44
C SER A 6 -3.76 8.10 6.03
N ILE A 7 -3.43 9.33 5.71
CA ILE A 7 -2.74 9.66 4.46
C ILE A 7 -1.46 8.82 4.33
N PHE A 8 -0.73 8.61 5.42
CA PHE A 8 0.57 7.92 5.41
C PHE A 8 0.50 6.40 5.55
N ASN A 9 -0.57 5.87 6.16
CA ASN A 9 -0.73 4.42 6.31
C ASN A 9 -1.39 3.79 5.10
N ASP A 10 -2.47 4.43 4.62
CA ASP A 10 -3.47 3.82 3.74
C ASP A 10 -3.40 4.35 2.31
N VAL A 11 -2.83 5.57 2.10
CA VAL A 11 -2.94 6.28 0.83
C VAL A 11 -1.59 6.57 0.17
N ILE A 12 -0.64 7.19 0.88
CA ILE A 12 0.70 7.54 0.37
C ILE A 12 1.74 6.85 1.25
N GLY A 13 1.92 5.60 1.00
CA GLY A 13 2.75 4.65 1.71
C GLY A 13 2.31 3.21 1.41
N PRO A 14 3.12 2.24 1.81
CA PRO A 14 4.43 2.35 2.45
C PRO A 14 5.57 2.72 1.50
N VAL A 15 6.70 3.15 2.08
CA VAL A 15 7.99 3.10 1.40
C VAL A 15 8.39 1.64 1.33
N MET A 16 8.66 1.14 0.12
CA MET A 16 8.86 -0.30 -0.10
C MET A 16 9.69 -0.61 -1.34
N ARG A 17 10.09 -1.88 -1.49
CA ARG A 17 10.55 -2.44 -2.76
C ARG A 17 9.38 -3.14 -3.47
N GLY A 18 9.32 -3.02 -4.81
CA GLY A 18 8.27 -3.66 -5.61
C GLY A 18 8.26 -5.19 -5.48
N PRO A 19 7.39 -5.92 -6.23
CA PRO A 19 6.53 -5.40 -7.29
C PRO A 19 5.13 -4.98 -6.84
N SER A 20 4.60 -5.52 -5.72
CA SER A 20 3.21 -5.33 -5.29
C SER A 20 3.11 -4.99 -3.81
N SER A 21 2.37 -3.92 -3.45
CA SER A 21 2.15 -3.54 -2.05
C SER A 21 1.28 -4.54 -1.29
N SER A 22 0.24 -5.07 -1.92
CA SER A 22 -0.63 -6.09 -1.30
C SER A 22 0.05 -7.45 -1.11
N HIS A 23 1.15 -7.70 -1.82
CA HIS A 23 1.92 -8.94 -1.70
C HIS A 23 3.20 -8.69 -0.87
N CYS A 24 4.12 -7.87 -1.34
CA CYS A 24 5.40 -7.69 -0.67
C CYS A 24 5.30 -6.92 0.67
N ALA A 25 4.76 -5.70 0.66
CA ALA A 25 4.74 -4.88 1.87
C ALA A 25 3.77 -5.42 2.94
N ALA A 26 2.59 -5.91 2.55
CA ALA A 26 1.64 -6.50 3.47
C ALA A 26 2.20 -7.78 4.11
N SER A 27 2.78 -8.69 3.31
CA SER A 27 3.36 -9.92 3.84
C SER A 27 4.55 -9.64 4.75
N LEU A 28 5.37 -8.63 4.46
CA LEU A 28 6.47 -8.22 5.35
C LEU A 28 5.95 -7.75 6.71
N ARG A 29 4.89 -6.96 6.73
CA ARG A 29 4.23 -6.55 7.98
C ARG A 29 3.69 -7.75 8.76
N ILE A 30 3.05 -8.70 8.08
CA ILE A 30 2.60 -9.97 8.69
C ILE A 30 3.78 -10.75 9.25
N GLY A 31 4.87 -10.88 8.49
CA GLY A 31 6.08 -11.58 8.93
C GLY A 31 6.72 -10.92 10.16
N ARG A 32 6.73 -9.59 10.27
CA ARG A 32 7.21 -8.88 11.46
C ARG A 32 6.37 -9.18 12.70
N LEU A 33 5.03 -9.19 12.55
CA LEU A 33 4.15 -9.58 13.66
C LEU A 33 4.35 -11.05 14.06
N CYS A 34 4.58 -11.94 13.09
CA CYS A 34 4.96 -13.34 13.37
C CYS A 34 6.28 -13.43 14.15
N ARG A 35 7.30 -12.64 13.75
CA ARG A 35 8.58 -12.57 14.46
C ARG A 35 8.40 -12.10 15.90
N ASP A 36 7.61 -11.06 16.12
CA ASP A 36 7.33 -10.54 17.46
C ASP A 36 6.57 -11.57 18.30
N LEU A 37 5.61 -12.30 17.72
CA LEU A 37 4.87 -13.37 18.37
C LEU A 37 5.78 -14.50 18.86
N MET A 38 6.85 -14.80 18.12
CA MET A 38 7.86 -15.82 18.46
C MET A 38 9.02 -15.26 19.30
N GLY A 39 8.98 -14.00 19.71
CA GLY A 39 10.09 -13.37 20.44
C GLY A 39 11.40 -13.29 19.65
N GLY A 40 11.32 -13.36 18.32
CA GLY A 40 12.46 -13.26 17.41
C GLY A 40 13.14 -14.59 17.03
N ASP A 41 12.81 -15.71 17.68
CA ASP A 41 13.37 -17.04 17.38
C ASP A 41 12.37 -17.88 16.58
N ILE A 42 12.55 -17.94 15.26
CA ILE A 42 11.74 -18.75 14.33
C ILE A 42 12.65 -19.80 13.70
N ARG A 43 12.26 -21.09 13.77
CA ARG A 43 13.00 -22.20 13.18
C ARG A 43 12.28 -22.88 12.03
N ASP A 44 11.01 -23.21 12.24
CA ASP A 44 10.18 -23.87 11.26
C ASP A 44 8.92 -23.04 11.02
N VAL A 45 8.59 -22.85 9.74
CA VAL A 45 7.41 -22.12 9.31
C VAL A 45 6.64 -22.96 8.30
N LEU A 46 5.34 -23.17 8.57
CA LEU A 46 4.39 -23.66 7.59
C LEU A 46 3.50 -22.49 7.15
N ILE A 47 3.47 -22.23 5.86
CA ILE A 47 2.62 -21.22 5.22
C ILE A 47 1.60 -21.95 4.36
N GLU A 48 0.32 -21.62 4.53
CA GLU A 48 -0.77 -22.29 3.83
C GLU A 48 -1.62 -21.26 3.07
N PHE A 49 -1.86 -21.53 1.77
CA PHE A 49 -2.66 -20.70 0.89
C PHE A 49 -3.87 -21.49 0.34
N ASP A 50 -5.01 -20.81 0.19
CA ASP A 50 -6.20 -21.40 -0.44
C ASP A 50 -6.05 -21.37 -1.97
N PRO A 51 -6.33 -22.47 -2.69
CA PRO A 51 -6.19 -22.55 -4.14
C PRO A 51 -7.13 -21.59 -4.91
N ASN A 52 -8.21 -21.14 -4.28
CA ASN A 52 -9.14 -20.17 -4.87
C ASN A 52 -8.72 -18.70 -4.58
N GLY A 53 -7.71 -18.50 -3.74
CA GLY A 53 -7.14 -17.20 -3.43
C GLY A 53 -6.13 -16.71 -4.47
N SER A 54 -5.80 -15.43 -4.44
CA SER A 54 -4.80 -14.81 -5.31
C SER A 54 -3.38 -15.36 -5.04
N LEU A 55 -3.07 -15.63 -3.76
CA LEU A 55 -1.73 -16.03 -3.32
C LEU A 55 -1.28 -17.38 -3.89
N ALA A 56 -2.19 -18.30 -4.16
CA ALA A 56 -1.85 -19.64 -4.68
C ALA A 56 -0.98 -19.58 -5.95
N THR A 57 -1.22 -18.59 -6.81
CA THR A 57 -0.50 -18.43 -8.08
C THR A 57 0.49 -17.26 -8.05
N THR A 58 0.29 -16.27 -7.17
CA THR A 58 1.02 -14.99 -7.23
C THR A 58 2.06 -14.81 -6.12
N HIS A 59 2.04 -15.65 -5.05
CA HIS A 59 2.87 -15.42 -3.86
C HIS A 59 4.36 -15.20 -4.19
N LYS A 60 4.93 -15.97 -5.10
CA LYS A 60 6.32 -15.84 -5.52
C LYS A 60 6.52 -14.65 -6.47
N GLY A 61 5.74 -14.60 -7.56
CA GLY A 61 5.91 -13.62 -8.63
C GLY A 61 5.60 -12.18 -8.22
N GLN A 62 4.70 -11.98 -7.26
CA GLN A 62 4.32 -10.66 -6.76
C GLN A 62 4.97 -10.29 -5.41
N GLY A 63 5.87 -11.14 -4.89
CA GLY A 63 6.75 -10.83 -3.78
C GLY A 63 6.20 -11.10 -2.38
N SER A 64 5.15 -11.93 -2.24
CA SER A 64 4.66 -12.33 -0.91
C SER A 64 5.72 -13.11 -0.13
N ASP A 65 6.41 -14.05 -0.79
CA ASP A 65 7.50 -14.82 -0.15
C ASP A 65 8.61 -13.89 0.31
N MET A 66 9.06 -13.00 -0.60
CA MET A 66 10.11 -12.02 -0.30
C MET A 66 9.76 -11.16 0.89
N GLY A 67 8.53 -10.62 0.92
CA GLY A 67 8.07 -9.79 2.03
C GLY A 67 7.96 -10.57 3.33
N LEU A 68 7.28 -11.71 3.31
CA LEU A 68 7.01 -12.52 4.51
C LEU A 68 8.32 -12.99 5.16
N PHE A 69 9.27 -13.49 4.36
CA PHE A 69 10.55 -13.96 4.86
C PHE A 69 11.43 -12.80 5.37
N GLY A 70 11.41 -11.65 4.66
CA GLY A 70 12.05 -10.43 5.16
C GLY A 70 11.47 -9.99 6.51
N GLY A 71 10.15 -10.10 6.69
CA GLY A 71 9.47 -9.84 7.95
C GLY A 71 9.90 -10.79 9.08
N PHE A 72 10.04 -12.10 8.81
CA PHE A 72 10.58 -13.07 9.78
C PHE A 72 12.02 -12.74 10.19
N LEU A 73 12.81 -12.16 9.28
CA LEU A 73 14.16 -11.69 9.55
C LEU A 73 14.21 -10.31 10.24
N GLY A 74 13.06 -9.67 10.43
CA GLY A 74 12.94 -8.36 11.08
C GLY A 74 13.31 -7.16 10.19
N TRP A 75 13.25 -7.32 8.88
CA TRP A 75 13.58 -6.27 7.92
C TRP A 75 12.42 -5.30 7.70
N GLU A 76 12.74 -4.12 7.15
CA GLU A 76 11.77 -3.14 6.67
C GLU A 76 11.43 -3.36 5.18
N ALA A 77 10.27 -2.86 4.73
CA ALA A 77 9.79 -3.09 3.37
C ALA A 77 10.67 -2.46 2.25
N HIS A 78 11.59 -1.59 2.61
CA HIS A 78 12.56 -0.97 1.70
C HIS A 78 14.00 -1.48 1.90
N ASP A 79 14.22 -2.48 2.74
CA ASP A 79 15.55 -3.02 3.03
C ASP A 79 16.25 -3.50 1.75
N GLU A 80 17.55 -3.20 1.63
CA GLU A 80 18.35 -3.55 0.45
C GLU A 80 18.56 -5.06 0.28
N ARG A 81 18.45 -5.82 1.38
CA ARG A 81 18.63 -7.28 1.40
C ARG A 81 17.41 -8.05 0.90
N LEU A 82 16.23 -7.43 0.81
CA LEU A 82 15.00 -8.10 0.41
C LEU A 82 15.13 -8.95 -0.87
N PRO A 83 15.78 -8.50 -1.95
CA PRO A 83 15.94 -9.33 -3.14
C PRO A 83 16.70 -10.64 -2.93
N GLN A 84 17.45 -10.76 -1.83
CA GLN A 84 18.29 -11.94 -1.48
C GLN A 84 17.68 -12.77 -0.34
N TYR A 85 16.40 -12.63 -0.11
CA TYR A 85 15.65 -13.22 1.01
C TYR A 85 15.85 -14.72 1.18
N LEU A 86 15.97 -15.49 0.09
CA LEU A 86 16.16 -16.94 0.15
C LEU A 86 17.48 -17.33 0.82
N ASN A 87 18.57 -16.69 0.42
CA ASN A 87 19.89 -16.93 1.01
C ASN A 87 19.91 -16.56 2.50
N ALA A 88 19.29 -15.44 2.85
CA ALA A 88 19.24 -14.97 4.23
C ALA A 88 18.39 -15.88 5.15
N VAL A 89 17.34 -16.48 4.64
CA VAL A 89 16.52 -17.48 5.37
C VAL A 89 17.35 -18.75 5.64
N GLU A 90 18.10 -19.22 4.63
CA GLU A 90 18.99 -20.38 4.75
C GLU A 90 20.13 -20.10 5.75
N GLU A 91 20.78 -18.95 5.67
CA GLU A 91 21.82 -18.51 6.61
C GLU A 91 21.30 -18.38 8.05
N ALA A 92 20.03 -17.96 8.22
CA ALA A 92 19.37 -17.92 9.54
C ALA A 92 18.98 -19.31 10.06
N GLY A 93 19.16 -20.38 9.29
CA GLY A 93 18.78 -21.75 9.65
C GLY A 93 17.27 -21.97 9.76
N MET A 94 16.46 -21.14 9.09
CA MET A 94 15.01 -21.21 9.10
C MET A 94 14.51 -22.15 8.00
N ARG A 95 13.61 -23.07 8.34
CA ARG A 95 12.98 -24.00 7.38
C ARG A 95 11.57 -23.53 7.08
N ILE A 96 11.25 -23.34 5.80
CA ILE A 96 9.95 -22.86 5.34
C ILE A 96 9.31 -23.90 4.42
N ASP A 97 8.07 -24.28 4.73
CA ASP A 97 7.21 -25.13 3.93
C ASP A 97 5.98 -24.32 3.47
N ILE A 98 5.69 -24.31 2.17
CA ILE A 98 4.53 -23.64 1.61
C ILE A 98 3.59 -24.70 1.03
N ARG A 99 2.33 -24.68 1.46
CA ARG A 99 1.30 -25.62 1.01
C ARG A 99 0.11 -24.89 0.42
N ILE A 100 -0.42 -25.43 -0.68
CA ILE A 100 -1.63 -24.93 -1.34
C ILE A 100 -2.68 -26.01 -1.24
N HIS A 101 -3.73 -25.76 -0.45
CA HIS A 101 -4.85 -26.68 -0.27
C HIS A 101 -6.11 -25.92 0.20
N PRO A 102 -7.32 -26.51 0.05
CA PRO A 102 -8.55 -25.84 0.48
C PRO A 102 -8.54 -25.49 1.97
N LEU A 103 -8.64 -24.21 2.27
CA LEU A 103 -8.71 -23.65 3.63
C LEU A 103 -10.11 -23.13 3.98
N GLY A 104 -10.98 -22.96 2.98
CA GLY A 104 -12.25 -22.26 3.13
C GLY A 104 -12.07 -20.76 3.35
N ALA A 105 -10.99 -20.20 2.82
CA ALA A 105 -10.67 -18.79 2.97
C ALA A 105 -11.77 -17.89 2.37
N THR A 106 -12.16 -16.86 3.11
CA THR A 106 -13.20 -15.89 2.70
C THR A 106 -12.62 -14.63 2.05
N HIS A 107 -11.29 -14.53 1.96
CA HIS A 107 -10.58 -13.40 1.37
C HIS A 107 -9.51 -13.90 0.39
N PRO A 108 -9.32 -13.26 -0.78
CA PRO A 108 -8.34 -13.71 -1.79
C PRO A 108 -6.88 -13.69 -1.30
N ASN A 109 -6.54 -12.78 -0.40
CA ASN A 109 -5.19 -12.62 0.15
C ASN A 109 -5.14 -13.10 1.62
N TRP A 110 -5.45 -14.36 1.84
CA TRP A 110 -5.47 -15.03 3.14
C TRP A 110 -4.13 -15.73 3.39
N TYR A 111 -3.49 -15.40 4.52
CA TYR A 111 -2.27 -16.03 5.02
C TYR A 111 -2.61 -16.85 6.26
N GLN A 112 -2.36 -18.16 6.23
CA GLN A 112 -2.39 -19.01 7.41
C GLN A 112 -0.98 -19.49 7.69
N ILE A 113 -0.45 -19.16 8.87
CA ILE A 113 0.96 -19.33 9.21
C ILE A 113 1.07 -20.06 10.53
N THR A 114 1.85 -21.14 10.53
CA THR A 114 2.24 -21.87 11.74
C THR A 114 3.74 -21.72 11.96
N LEU A 115 4.12 -21.30 13.15
CA LEU A 115 5.50 -20.97 13.56
C LEU A 115 5.95 -21.89 14.67
N HIS A 116 7.18 -22.39 14.57
CA HIS A 116 7.78 -23.24 15.59
C HIS A 116 9.21 -22.82 15.90
N ASN A 117 9.61 -23.04 17.15
CA ASN A 117 11.00 -23.22 17.58
C ASN A 117 11.07 -24.40 18.55
N ASP A 118 12.22 -24.59 19.23
CA ASP A 118 12.41 -25.71 20.15
C ASP A 118 11.53 -25.63 21.41
N LEU A 119 10.95 -24.49 21.72
CA LEU A 119 10.23 -24.20 22.95
C LEU A 119 8.72 -24.05 22.76
N GLU A 120 8.30 -23.51 21.63
CA GLU A 120 6.91 -23.09 21.46
C GLU A 120 6.42 -23.19 20.00
N LYS A 121 5.10 -23.21 19.89
CA LYS A 121 4.36 -23.17 18.63
C LYS A 121 3.31 -22.07 18.71
N HIS A 122 3.20 -21.28 17.66
CA HIS A 122 2.14 -20.29 17.48
C HIS A 122 1.50 -20.37 16.09
N THR A 123 0.26 -19.90 15.97
CA THR A 123 -0.45 -19.79 14.70
C THR A 123 -0.96 -18.36 14.52
N MET A 124 -0.94 -17.89 13.28
CA MET A 124 -1.49 -16.58 12.90
C MET A 124 -2.28 -16.70 11.60
N ILE A 125 -3.47 -16.11 11.57
CA ILE A 125 -4.24 -15.90 10.33
C ILE A 125 -4.33 -14.41 10.09
N ALA A 126 -3.86 -13.99 8.91
CA ALA A 126 -3.84 -12.59 8.52
C ALA A 126 -4.32 -12.41 7.08
N LEU A 127 -4.83 -11.22 6.78
CA LEU A 127 -5.29 -10.79 5.47
C LEU A 127 -4.44 -9.62 5.00
N SER A 128 -4.14 -9.58 3.70
CA SER A 128 -3.72 -8.34 3.05
C SER A 128 -4.95 -7.65 2.45
N THR A 129 -5.25 -6.45 2.94
CA THR A 129 -6.47 -5.71 2.56
C THR A 129 -6.28 -4.72 1.42
N GLY A 130 -5.07 -4.72 0.80
CA GLY A 130 -4.70 -3.81 -0.29
C GLY A 130 -3.77 -2.69 0.17
N GLY A 131 -3.03 -2.07 -0.77
CA GLY A 131 -2.15 -0.93 -0.47
C GLY A 131 -1.01 -1.22 0.53
N GLY A 132 -0.75 -2.47 0.88
CA GLY A 132 0.18 -2.85 1.95
C GLY A 132 -0.46 -2.92 3.33
N MET A 133 -1.76 -2.68 3.46
CA MET A 133 -2.51 -2.80 4.71
C MET A 133 -2.79 -4.25 5.04
N ILE A 134 -2.88 -4.54 6.34
CA ILE A 134 -3.08 -5.88 6.88
C ILE A 134 -4.21 -5.90 7.92
N ARG A 135 -4.75 -7.09 8.15
CA ARG A 135 -5.63 -7.37 9.27
C ARG A 135 -5.35 -8.77 9.81
N VAL A 136 -4.85 -8.88 11.03
CA VAL A 136 -4.74 -10.17 11.71
C VAL A 136 -6.09 -10.50 12.31
N ILE A 137 -6.63 -11.67 11.97
CA ILE A 137 -7.97 -12.10 12.36
C ILE A 137 -7.97 -13.26 13.34
N ALA A 138 -6.85 -13.97 13.47
CA ALA A 138 -6.69 -14.98 14.51
C ALA A 138 -5.23 -15.12 14.94
N VAL A 139 -5.01 -15.37 16.24
CA VAL A 139 -3.73 -15.78 16.84
C VAL A 139 -4.01 -16.95 17.77
N ASP A 140 -3.27 -18.06 17.62
CA ASP A 140 -3.47 -19.31 18.37
C ASP A 140 -4.94 -19.75 18.41
N SER A 141 -5.59 -19.71 17.25
CA SER A 141 -7.01 -20.01 17.02
C SER A 141 -8.01 -19.08 17.73
N ALA A 142 -7.54 -18.10 18.52
CA ALA A 142 -8.40 -17.08 19.11
C ALA A 142 -8.67 -15.97 18.10
N THR A 143 -9.95 -15.59 17.95
CA THR A 143 -10.34 -14.48 17.08
C THR A 143 -9.82 -13.15 17.63
N VAL A 144 -9.12 -12.39 16.80
CA VAL A 144 -8.62 -11.05 17.08
C VAL A 144 -8.98 -10.08 15.94
N ASP A 145 -8.73 -8.81 16.16
CA ASP A 145 -8.84 -7.77 15.15
C ASP A 145 -7.69 -6.77 15.35
N MET A 146 -6.58 -6.97 14.62
CA MET A 146 -5.39 -6.15 14.74
C MET A 146 -4.98 -5.62 13.37
N GLY A 147 -4.92 -4.28 13.23
CA GLY A 147 -4.51 -3.58 12.02
C GLY A 147 -2.99 -3.33 11.93
N GLY A 148 -2.25 -3.60 13.01
CA GLY A 148 -0.82 -3.29 13.09
C GLY A 148 -0.49 -1.83 13.41
N ASP A 149 -1.43 -1.10 14.01
CA ASP A 149 -1.35 0.32 14.35
C ASP A 149 -1.29 0.60 15.86
N PHE A 150 -1.27 -0.45 16.69
CA PHE A 150 -1.07 -0.42 18.13
C PHE A 150 0.09 -1.32 18.56
N PHE A 151 0.59 -1.11 19.77
CA PHE A 151 1.30 -2.15 20.49
C PHE A 151 0.26 -3.15 21.03
N GLU A 152 0.41 -4.42 20.68
CA GLU A 152 -0.45 -5.50 21.15
C GLU A 152 0.35 -6.42 22.07
N THR A 153 0.07 -6.37 23.37
CA THR A 153 0.71 -7.25 24.35
C THR A 153 -0.18 -8.44 24.60
N LEU A 154 0.30 -9.64 24.27
CA LEU A 154 -0.40 -10.91 24.51
C LEU A 154 0.18 -11.54 25.75
N VAL A 155 -0.61 -11.61 26.83
CA VAL A 155 -0.22 -12.21 28.12
C VAL A 155 -0.87 -13.58 28.23
N TYR A 156 -0.08 -14.64 28.01
CA TYR A 156 -0.53 -16.01 28.12
C TYR A 156 -0.63 -16.40 29.59
N THR A 157 -1.80 -16.90 30.01
CA THR A 157 -2.09 -17.21 31.41
C THR A 157 -3.17 -18.27 31.55
N ASP A 158 -3.06 -19.11 32.56
CA ASP A 158 -4.08 -20.12 32.91
C ASP A 158 -5.22 -19.52 33.78
N GLU A 159 -5.01 -18.37 34.40
CA GLU A 159 -5.98 -17.69 35.26
C GLU A 159 -6.22 -16.22 34.79
N PRO A 160 -6.91 -16.01 33.68
CA PRO A 160 -7.06 -14.69 33.08
C PRO A 160 -7.88 -13.71 33.93
N ASP A 161 -8.80 -14.20 34.76
CA ASP A 161 -9.71 -13.34 35.54
C ASP A 161 -8.96 -12.52 36.59
N ALA A 162 -7.94 -13.08 37.22
CA ALA A 162 -7.09 -12.38 38.22
C ALA A 162 -6.32 -11.23 37.52
N LEU A 163 -5.77 -11.49 36.33
CA LEU A 163 -5.06 -10.49 35.54
C LEU A 163 -6.01 -9.39 35.05
N LEU A 164 -7.22 -9.74 34.58
CA LEU A 164 -8.22 -8.78 34.14
C LEU A 164 -8.67 -7.88 35.30
N GLY A 165 -8.86 -8.45 36.50
CA GLY A 165 -9.19 -7.68 37.70
C GLY A 165 -8.12 -6.64 38.03
N TYR A 166 -6.85 -6.98 37.91
CA TYR A 166 -5.72 -6.07 38.08
C TYR A 166 -5.73 -4.96 37.00
N LEU A 167 -5.81 -5.34 35.72
CA LEU A 167 -5.77 -4.40 34.58
C LEU A 167 -6.93 -3.40 34.60
N SER A 168 -8.09 -3.77 35.15
CA SER A 168 -9.24 -2.87 35.30
C SER A 168 -8.98 -1.66 36.19
N GLY A 169 -7.95 -1.72 37.04
CA GLY A 169 -7.47 -0.61 37.87
C GLY A 169 -6.35 0.23 37.26
N CYS A 170 -5.90 -0.09 36.05
CA CYS A 170 -4.80 0.60 35.39
C CYS A 170 -5.31 1.62 34.36
N ASP A 171 -4.77 2.84 34.37
CA ASP A 171 -5.17 3.93 33.45
C ASP A 171 -4.51 3.85 32.05
N GLN A 172 -3.53 2.98 31.85
CA GLN A 172 -2.68 2.97 30.65
C GLN A 172 -3.20 2.23 29.42
N PRO A 173 -3.91 1.07 29.53
CA PRO A 173 -4.37 0.35 28.34
C PRO A 173 -5.51 1.08 27.63
N GLU A 174 -5.41 1.22 26.31
CA GLU A 174 -6.54 1.64 25.47
C GLU A 174 -7.67 0.61 25.50
N GLU A 175 -7.30 -0.66 25.54
CA GLU A 175 -8.20 -1.80 25.58
C GLU A 175 -7.50 -3.03 26.16
N PHE A 176 -8.26 -3.87 26.88
CA PHE A 176 -7.82 -5.23 27.23
C PHE A 176 -8.95 -6.23 27.00
N LEU A 177 -8.64 -7.36 26.41
CA LEU A 177 -9.60 -8.35 25.92
C LEU A 177 -9.12 -9.76 26.24
N LEU A 178 -10.01 -10.57 26.81
CA LEU A 178 -9.75 -12.00 26.97
C LEU A 178 -9.90 -12.70 25.63
N ARG A 179 -8.88 -13.47 25.25
CA ARG A 179 -8.84 -14.29 24.05
C ARG A 179 -8.76 -15.76 24.39
N ARG A 180 -9.63 -16.54 23.77
CA ARG A 180 -9.70 -18.00 23.97
C ARG A 180 -9.60 -18.71 22.62
N GLY A 181 -8.61 -19.59 22.47
CA GLY A 181 -8.33 -20.42 21.32
C GLY A 181 -7.63 -21.70 21.74
N GLU A 182 -6.65 -22.17 20.99
CA GLU A 182 -5.75 -23.25 21.41
C GLU A 182 -4.98 -22.83 22.68
N LYS A 183 -4.67 -21.55 22.80
CA LYS A 183 -4.10 -20.93 23.99
C LYS A 183 -5.02 -19.84 24.50
N THR A 184 -5.02 -19.62 25.82
CA THR A 184 -5.73 -18.51 26.45
C THR A 184 -4.75 -17.39 26.77
N TYR A 185 -5.11 -16.15 26.43
CA TYR A 185 -4.30 -14.97 26.75
C TYR A 185 -5.18 -13.73 26.93
N VAL A 186 -4.66 -12.75 27.65
CA VAL A 186 -5.20 -11.41 27.71
C VAL A 186 -4.45 -10.55 26.71
N GLN A 187 -5.17 -10.00 25.75
CA GLN A 187 -4.66 -9.03 24.78
C GLN A 187 -4.80 -7.63 25.38
N ILE A 188 -3.68 -6.92 25.50
CA ILE A 188 -3.61 -5.54 26.00
C ILE A 188 -3.15 -4.66 24.85
N ARG A 189 -3.95 -3.65 24.54
CA ARG A 189 -3.68 -2.70 23.45
C ARG A 189 -3.23 -1.37 24.03
N THR A 190 -2.10 -0.84 23.55
CA THR A 190 -1.56 0.45 23.99
C THR A 190 -1.07 1.28 22.79
N VAL A 191 -1.17 2.63 22.90
CA VAL A 191 -0.64 3.55 21.89
C VAL A 191 0.88 3.62 21.93
N ASN A 192 1.44 3.57 23.14
CA ASN A 192 2.89 3.57 23.35
C ASN A 192 3.37 2.18 23.79
N HIS A 193 4.67 1.95 23.71
CA HIS A 193 5.26 0.74 24.28
C HIS A 193 4.82 0.60 25.74
N PRO A 194 4.34 -0.58 26.18
CA PRO A 194 3.91 -0.76 27.57
C PRO A 194 5.07 -0.44 28.52
N GLU A 195 4.74 0.24 29.61
CA GLU A 195 5.74 0.61 30.63
C GLU A 195 6.34 -0.63 31.30
N GLU A 196 7.64 -0.61 31.56
CA GLU A 196 8.33 -1.74 32.20
C GLU A 196 7.75 -2.03 33.60
N ALA A 197 7.25 -1.01 34.30
CA ALA A 197 6.57 -1.19 35.59
C ALA A 197 5.31 -2.07 35.44
N LEU A 198 4.50 -1.84 34.42
CA LEU A 198 3.31 -2.65 34.12
C LEU A 198 3.73 -4.08 33.74
N LEU A 199 4.72 -4.22 32.86
CA LEU A 199 5.22 -5.55 32.44
C LEU A 199 5.81 -6.33 33.61
N ALA A 200 6.55 -5.68 34.52
CA ALA A 200 7.11 -6.32 35.72
C ALA A 200 6.01 -6.81 36.65
N GLN A 201 4.94 -6.03 36.83
CA GLN A 201 3.79 -6.44 37.63
C GLN A 201 3.05 -7.63 37.01
N ILE A 202 2.81 -7.59 35.67
CA ILE A 202 2.19 -8.71 34.94
C ILE A 202 3.05 -9.98 35.09
N ARG A 203 4.36 -9.88 34.95
CA ARG A 203 5.30 -11.02 35.16
C ARG A 203 5.27 -11.58 36.58
N SER A 204 4.86 -10.80 37.57
CA SER A 204 4.76 -11.24 38.96
C SER A 204 3.57 -12.16 39.24
N PHE A 205 2.60 -12.25 38.34
CA PHE A 205 1.50 -13.21 38.46
C PHE A 205 2.01 -14.64 38.20
N PRO A 206 1.86 -15.57 39.15
CA PRO A 206 2.41 -16.92 39.02
C PRO A 206 1.85 -17.73 37.86
N THR A 207 0.67 -17.37 37.40
CA THR A 207 -0.07 -18.03 36.30
C THR A 207 0.27 -17.50 34.91
N VAL A 208 1.09 -16.44 34.82
CA VAL A 208 1.57 -15.91 33.56
C VAL A 208 2.72 -16.77 33.05
N THR A 209 2.51 -17.42 31.91
CA THR A 209 3.47 -18.35 31.31
C THR A 209 4.36 -17.69 30.26
N ALA A 210 3.83 -16.70 29.52
CA ALA A 210 4.57 -15.93 28.52
C ALA A 210 3.96 -14.55 28.27
N ILE A 211 4.80 -13.61 27.85
CA ILE A 211 4.37 -12.28 27.36
C ILE A 211 4.98 -12.09 25.98
N ARG A 212 4.16 -11.72 25.00
CA ARG A 212 4.58 -11.35 23.66
C ARG A 212 4.10 -9.94 23.34
N ILE A 213 4.99 -9.09 22.87
CA ILE A 213 4.67 -7.71 22.46
C ILE A 213 4.84 -7.63 20.95
N LEU A 214 3.73 -7.47 20.25
CA LEU A 214 3.71 -7.22 18.82
C LEU A 214 3.80 -5.71 18.61
N ASN A 215 4.86 -5.27 17.96
CA ASN A 215 5.09 -3.86 17.68
C ASN A 215 4.21 -3.37 16.53
N PRO A 216 3.79 -2.09 16.53
CA PRO A 216 3.08 -1.53 15.39
C PRO A 216 3.95 -1.57 14.13
N VAL A 217 3.34 -1.92 13.01
CA VAL A 217 3.98 -1.99 11.70
C VAL A 217 3.54 -0.86 10.76
N LEU A 218 2.67 0.03 11.24
CA LEU A 218 2.20 1.21 10.52
C LEU A 218 2.90 2.50 11.01
N PRO A 219 3.21 3.45 10.11
CA PRO A 219 3.93 4.69 10.46
C PRO A 219 3.14 5.68 11.30
N VAL A 220 1.80 5.62 11.28
CA VAL A 220 0.91 6.44 12.11
C VAL A 220 0.04 5.53 12.96
N ARG A 221 0.18 5.65 14.27
CA ARG A 221 -0.54 4.82 15.25
C ARG A 221 -2.00 5.22 15.36
N SER A 222 -2.83 4.32 15.88
CA SER A 222 -4.22 4.57 16.24
C SER A 222 -4.37 4.79 17.75
N ARG A 223 -5.56 5.15 18.20
CA ARG A 223 -5.93 5.35 19.61
C ARG A 223 -7.41 5.05 19.82
N LYS A 224 -7.80 4.80 21.06
CA LYS A 224 -9.21 4.68 21.43
C LYS A 224 -9.95 6.01 21.22
N ASN A 225 -11.22 5.92 20.86
CA ASN A 225 -12.06 7.10 20.58
C ASN A 225 -11.49 8.01 19.48
N LEU A 226 -10.81 7.41 18.51
CA LEU A 226 -10.35 8.12 17.33
C LEU A 226 -11.54 8.78 16.63
N SER A 227 -11.42 10.06 16.35
CA SER A 227 -12.40 10.82 15.56
C SER A 227 -11.66 11.66 14.53
N VAL A 228 -12.34 11.98 13.45
CA VAL A 228 -11.85 12.86 12.38
C VAL A 228 -12.86 13.96 12.09
N PRO A 229 -12.46 15.09 11.53
CA PRO A 229 -13.37 16.22 11.33
C PRO A 229 -14.40 15.99 10.23
N PHE A 230 -14.12 15.09 9.28
CA PHE A 230 -14.98 14.73 8.15
C PHE A 230 -14.54 13.40 7.53
N THR A 231 -15.46 12.72 6.85
CA THR A 231 -15.25 11.43 6.19
C THR A 231 -15.61 11.45 4.70
N THR A 232 -16.28 12.50 4.24
CA THR A 232 -16.67 12.71 2.85
C THR A 232 -16.28 14.11 2.37
N ALA A 233 -16.25 14.31 1.06
CA ALA A 233 -16.03 15.65 0.50
C ALA A 233 -17.15 16.61 0.89
N SER A 234 -18.38 16.14 0.97
CA SER A 234 -19.54 16.93 1.41
C SER A 234 -19.41 17.39 2.86
N GLU A 235 -19.05 16.50 3.78
CA GLU A 235 -18.77 16.85 5.18
C GLU A 235 -17.60 17.81 5.31
N MET A 236 -16.54 17.61 4.52
CA MET A 236 -15.39 18.50 4.46
C MET A 236 -15.79 19.93 4.03
N LEU A 237 -16.63 20.05 3.01
CA LEU A 237 -17.14 21.36 2.57
C LEU A 237 -17.97 22.04 3.65
N GLU A 238 -18.82 21.29 4.39
CA GLU A 238 -19.58 21.81 5.53
C GLU A 238 -18.65 22.30 6.63
N TYR A 239 -17.70 21.45 7.06
CA TYR A 239 -16.67 21.81 8.04
C TYR A 239 -15.89 23.07 7.62
N ASN A 240 -15.58 23.21 6.33
CA ASN A 240 -14.77 24.31 5.82
C ASN A 240 -15.51 25.65 5.71
N ARG A 241 -16.85 25.70 5.87
CA ARG A 241 -17.60 26.96 5.87
C ARG A 241 -17.09 27.93 6.94
N ASP A 242 -16.74 27.39 8.11
CA ASP A 242 -16.29 28.19 9.25
C ASP A 242 -14.76 28.36 9.28
N HIS A 243 -13.99 27.60 8.49
CA HIS A 243 -12.52 27.56 8.57
C HIS A 243 -11.82 28.24 7.38
N GLN A 244 -12.45 28.26 6.20
CA GLN A 244 -11.91 28.88 4.97
C GLN A 244 -10.51 28.38 4.56
N LEU A 245 -10.24 27.08 4.75
CA LEU A 245 -8.98 26.43 4.46
C LEU A 245 -8.93 25.96 2.99
N THR A 246 -7.73 25.87 2.44
CA THR A 246 -7.44 25.22 1.16
C THR A 246 -7.47 23.69 1.32
N LEU A 247 -7.49 22.93 0.21
CA LEU A 247 -7.53 21.47 0.25
C LEU A 247 -6.33 20.87 0.99
N TRP A 248 -5.12 21.42 0.80
CA TRP A 248 -3.93 20.91 1.49
C TRP A 248 -3.95 21.23 3.01
N GLU A 249 -4.48 22.37 3.43
CA GLU A 249 -4.64 22.69 4.87
C GLU A 249 -5.67 21.78 5.53
N LEU A 250 -6.76 21.44 4.82
CA LEU A 250 -7.73 20.45 5.26
C LEU A 250 -7.12 19.07 5.39
N ALA A 251 -6.21 18.69 4.47
CA ALA A 251 -5.46 17.43 4.56
C ALA A 251 -4.54 17.39 5.78
N VAL A 252 -3.80 18.47 6.03
CA VAL A 252 -2.96 18.60 7.24
C VAL A 252 -3.79 18.51 8.50
N ARG A 253 -4.92 19.22 8.56
CA ARG A 253 -5.86 19.20 9.70
C ARG A 253 -6.44 17.81 9.95
N TYR A 254 -6.88 17.13 8.89
CA TYR A 254 -7.39 15.76 8.97
C TYR A 254 -6.34 14.82 9.57
N GLU A 255 -5.14 14.79 9.00
CA GLU A 255 -4.08 13.85 9.39
C GLU A 255 -3.54 14.16 10.80
N SER A 256 -3.40 15.44 11.16
CA SER A 256 -3.00 15.86 12.51
C SER A 256 -3.98 15.35 13.56
N ILE A 257 -5.29 15.55 13.34
CA ILE A 257 -6.34 15.09 14.26
C ILE A 257 -6.36 13.55 14.29
N ARG A 258 -6.34 12.90 13.12
CA ARG A 258 -6.35 11.44 13.00
C ARG A 258 -5.14 10.81 13.68
N GLY A 259 -3.95 11.32 13.41
CA GLY A 259 -2.69 10.74 13.90
C GLY A 259 -2.32 11.16 15.33
N GLY A 260 -2.93 12.22 15.86
CA GLY A 260 -2.49 12.84 17.11
C GLY A 260 -1.07 13.39 17.02
N ILE A 261 -0.69 13.88 15.86
CA ILE A 261 0.61 14.49 15.55
C ILE A 261 0.41 15.96 15.17
N THR A 262 1.45 16.77 15.29
CA THR A 262 1.38 18.19 14.96
C THR A 262 1.27 18.42 13.44
N GLU A 263 0.69 19.54 13.04
CA GLU A 263 0.63 19.95 11.63
C GLU A 263 2.03 20.05 11.00
N THR A 264 3.02 20.45 11.77
CA THR A 264 4.43 20.48 11.32
C THR A 264 4.95 19.07 11.03
N GLU A 265 4.68 18.11 11.91
CA GLU A 265 5.07 16.70 11.69
C GLU A 265 4.39 16.11 10.47
N VAL A 266 3.13 16.48 10.17
CA VAL A 266 2.45 16.07 8.93
C VAL A 266 3.20 16.59 7.70
N MET A 267 3.55 17.88 7.69
CA MET A 267 4.31 18.51 6.60
C MET A 267 5.70 17.86 6.43
N ASP A 268 6.41 17.61 7.52
CA ASP A 268 7.75 17.02 7.49
C ASP A 268 7.72 15.58 6.97
N LYS A 269 6.77 14.77 7.44
CA LYS A 269 6.56 13.39 6.92
C LYS A 269 6.31 13.37 5.42
N MET A 270 5.46 14.27 4.91
CA MET A 270 5.20 14.33 3.47
C MET A 270 6.42 14.80 2.69
N ARG A 271 7.19 15.74 3.21
CA ARG A 271 8.44 16.22 2.60
C ARG A 271 9.46 15.08 2.47
N ASP A 272 9.62 14.25 3.50
CA ASP A 272 10.51 13.09 3.46
C ASP A 272 10.04 12.04 2.44
N ILE A 273 8.73 11.79 2.34
CA ILE A 273 8.14 10.91 1.32
C ILE A 273 8.44 11.45 -0.09
N ILE A 274 8.29 12.75 -0.34
CA ILE A 274 8.60 13.38 -1.64
C ILE A 274 10.07 13.19 -2.01
N ARG A 275 10.99 13.33 -1.05
CA ARG A 275 12.43 13.09 -1.29
C ARG A 275 12.72 11.65 -1.70
N ILE A 276 12.02 10.68 -1.09
CA ILE A 276 12.11 9.26 -1.48
C ILE A 276 11.55 9.05 -2.89
N MET A 277 10.39 9.63 -3.22
CA MET A 277 9.81 9.58 -4.57
C MET A 277 10.75 10.18 -5.61
N ARG A 278 11.39 11.30 -5.30
CA ARG A 278 12.41 11.93 -6.16
C ARG A 278 13.64 11.04 -6.32
N GLY A 279 14.05 10.35 -5.26
CA GLY A 279 15.10 9.31 -5.34
C GLY A 279 14.75 8.21 -6.33
N SER A 280 13.49 7.76 -6.34
CA SER A 280 12.99 6.77 -7.31
C SER A 280 13.06 7.30 -8.75
N VAL A 281 12.61 8.55 -9.00
CA VAL A 281 12.74 9.18 -10.33
C VAL A 281 14.21 9.19 -10.78
N ASN A 282 15.11 9.67 -9.93
CA ASN A 282 16.54 9.76 -10.24
C ASN A 282 17.15 8.38 -10.57
N THR A 283 16.82 7.36 -9.77
CA THR A 283 17.26 5.98 -10.00
C THR A 283 16.75 5.46 -11.36
N GLY A 284 15.47 5.67 -11.68
CA GLY A 284 14.91 5.24 -12.95
C GLY A 284 15.56 5.93 -14.15
N LEU A 285 15.84 7.23 -14.04
CA LEU A 285 16.51 8.01 -15.09
C LEU A 285 18.00 7.70 -15.24
N GLN A 286 18.63 7.03 -14.29
CA GLN A 286 19.98 6.47 -14.43
C GLN A 286 19.99 5.11 -15.15
N GLY A 287 18.83 4.47 -15.21
CA GLY A 287 18.62 3.15 -15.78
C GLY A 287 18.43 2.09 -14.69
N THR A 288 17.58 1.13 -15.01
CA THR A 288 17.27 0.02 -14.11
C THR A 288 17.59 -1.31 -14.77
N HIS A 289 18.03 -2.27 -13.99
CA HIS A 289 18.32 -3.62 -14.44
C HIS A 289 17.70 -4.64 -13.47
N TRP A 290 16.99 -5.62 -14.03
CA TRP A 290 16.46 -6.76 -13.31
C TRP A 290 16.17 -7.89 -14.29
N GLU A 291 16.56 -9.11 -13.95
CA GLU A 291 16.48 -10.25 -14.89
C GLU A 291 15.03 -10.67 -15.18
N ASP A 292 14.17 -10.65 -14.16
CA ASP A 292 12.76 -11.07 -14.25
C ASP A 292 11.84 -9.92 -14.69
N ARG A 293 12.11 -9.32 -15.88
CA ARG A 293 11.31 -8.22 -16.43
C ARG A 293 10.73 -8.53 -17.80
N ILE A 294 9.55 -7.95 -18.06
CA ILE A 294 8.89 -7.97 -19.38
C ILE A 294 9.41 -6.84 -20.27
N LEU A 295 9.54 -5.64 -19.72
CA LEU A 295 9.93 -4.43 -20.43
C LEU A 295 11.39 -4.06 -20.11
N GLY A 296 12.13 -3.67 -21.12
CA GLY A 296 13.40 -2.97 -20.91
C GLY A 296 13.16 -1.51 -20.49
N SER A 297 14.25 -0.75 -20.31
CA SER A 297 14.17 0.66 -19.91
C SER A 297 13.46 1.50 -20.98
N GLN A 298 12.28 2.03 -20.66
CA GLN A 298 11.48 2.91 -21.51
C GLN A 298 11.79 4.39 -21.22
N SER A 299 12.03 4.74 -19.96
CA SER A 299 12.33 6.11 -19.54
C SER A 299 13.59 6.67 -20.18
N LEU A 300 14.65 5.86 -20.33
CA LEU A 300 15.88 6.26 -21.02
C LEU A 300 15.64 6.50 -22.51
N ARG A 301 14.90 5.61 -23.18
CA ARG A 301 14.53 5.77 -24.60
C ARG A 301 13.66 7.00 -24.82
N PHE A 302 12.75 7.27 -23.90
CA PHE A 302 11.90 8.44 -23.95
C PHE A 302 12.73 9.72 -23.80
N ARG A 303 13.66 9.77 -22.84
CA ARG A 303 14.58 10.88 -22.63
C ARG A 303 15.43 11.15 -23.86
N GLU A 304 16.00 10.13 -24.46
CA GLU A 304 16.78 10.24 -25.70
C GLU A 304 15.94 10.80 -26.85
N SER A 305 14.72 10.29 -27.03
CA SER A 305 13.80 10.76 -28.05
C SER A 305 13.35 12.22 -27.84
N LEU A 306 13.20 12.63 -26.57
CA LEU A 306 12.90 14.01 -26.19
C LEU A 306 14.08 14.93 -26.55
N GLN A 307 15.30 14.55 -26.19
CA GLN A 307 16.52 15.31 -26.51
C GLN A 307 16.75 15.46 -28.04
N ASN A 308 16.41 14.44 -28.78
CA ASN A 308 16.51 14.41 -30.25
C ASN A 308 15.33 15.13 -30.96
N GLY A 309 14.40 15.72 -30.22
CA GLY A 309 13.27 16.48 -30.78
C GLY A 309 12.25 15.63 -31.56
N ARG A 310 12.19 14.31 -31.32
CA ARG A 310 11.29 13.39 -32.02
C ARG A 310 9.84 13.37 -31.48
N LEU A 311 9.65 13.89 -30.25
CA LEU A 311 8.36 13.83 -29.58
C LEU A 311 7.52 15.06 -29.89
N VAL A 312 6.19 14.92 -29.74
CA VAL A 312 5.27 16.06 -29.76
C VAL A 312 5.67 17.02 -28.63
N LYS A 313 5.83 18.31 -28.95
CA LYS A 313 6.25 19.32 -27.98
C LYS A 313 5.17 19.55 -26.94
N ASN A 314 5.47 19.21 -25.72
CA ASN A 314 4.69 19.50 -24.51
C ASN A 314 5.57 19.21 -23.30
N ASP A 315 6.21 20.23 -22.74
CA ASP A 315 7.24 20.05 -21.71
C ASP A 315 6.67 19.40 -20.43
N VAL A 316 5.50 19.85 -19.99
CA VAL A 316 4.84 19.28 -18.80
C VAL A 316 4.49 17.80 -19.03
N LEU A 317 3.77 17.49 -20.09
CA LEU A 317 3.32 16.12 -20.36
C LEU A 317 4.52 15.18 -20.59
N ASN A 318 5.53 15.61 -21.33
CA ASN A 318 6.70 14.80 -21.60
C ASN A 318 7.53 14.53 -20.32
N THR A 319 7.65 15.51 -19.42
CA THR A 319 8.30 15.30 -18.12
C THR A 319 7.50 14.33 -17.26
N VAL A 320 6.17 14.45 -17.22
CA VAL A 320 5.29 13.52 -16.51
C VAL A 320 5.43 12.09 -17.05
N ILE A 321 5.37 11.88 -18.36
CA ILE A 321 5.54 10.55 -18.98
C ILE A 321 6.90 9.94 -18.56
N MET A 322 7.96 10.74 -18.63
CA MET A 322 9.30 10.32 -18.28
C MET A 322 9.42 9.92 -16.80
N TYR A 323 8.86 10.72 -15.87
CA TYR A 323 8.93 10.46 -14.43
C TYR A 323 8.06 9.28 -14.02
N VAL A 324 6.83 9.20 -14.54
CA VAL A 324 5.95 8.03 -14.33
C VAL A 324 6.65 6.75 -14.78
N SER A 325 7.23 6.75 -16.00
CA SER A 325 7.96 5.59 -16.52
C SER A 325 9.15 5.22 -15.65
N ALA A 326 9.95 6.20 -15.22
CA ALA A 326 11.10 5.99 -14.36
C ALA A 326 10.73 5.31 -13.03
N ILE A 327 9.71 5.81 -12.34
CA ILE A 327 9.23 5.22 -11.08
C ILE A 327 8.72 3.78 -11.29
N MET A 328 7.92 3.54 -12.34
CA MET A 328 7.38 2.22 -12.65
C MET A 328 8.49 1.21 -12.98
N GLU A 329 9.57 1.65 -13.61
CA GLU A 329 10.76 0.83 -13.90
C GLU A 329 11.53 0.49 -12.62
N VAL A 330 11.72 1.45 -11.73
CA VAL A 330 12.34 1.23 -10.42
C VAL A 330 11.56 0.20 -9.63
N LYS A 331 10.23 0.33 -9.59
CA LYS A 331 9.34 -0.65 -8.95
C LYS A 331 9.52 -2.05 -9.52
N SER A 332 9.52 -2.17 -10.86
CA SER A 332 9.66 -3.46 -11.55
C SER A 332 11.08 -4.05 -11.49
N SER A 333 12.05 -3.28 -11.02
CA SER A 333 13.44 -3.68 -10.79
C SER A 333 13.81 -3.81 -9.31
N MET A 334 12.84 -4.06 -8.44
CA MET A 334 13.01 -4.19 -6.99
C MET A 334 13.68 -2.99 -6.32
N GLY A 335 13.60 -1.80 -6.95
CA GLY A 335 14.07 -0.55 -6.36
C GLY A 335 13.09 0.02 -5.33
N VAL A 336 13.54 1.02 -4.58
CA VAL A 336 12.72 1.68 -3.57
C VAL A 336 11.71 2.62 -4.21
N ILE A 337 10.45 2.46 -3.86
CA ILE A 337 9.31 3.31 -4.26
C ILE A 337 8.44 3.66 -3.06
N VAL A 338 7.52 4.59 -3.27
CA VAL A 338 6.40 4.81 -2.36
C VAL A 338 5.12 4.33 -3.05
N ALA A 339 4.35 3.46 -2.41
CA ALA A 339 3.02 3.12 -2.90
C ALA A 339 2.11 4.35 -2.82
N ALA A 340 1.40 4.68 -3.94
CA ALA A 340 0.57 5.88 -4.00
C ALA A 340 -0.52 5.75 -5.10
N PRO A 341 -1.73 5.23 -4.79
CA PRO A 341 -2.08 4.57 -3.52
C PRO A 341 -1.58 3.13 -3.39
N THR A 342 -1.11 2.49 -4.48
CA THR A 342 -0.55 1.13 -4.46
C THR A 342 0.81 1.09 -5.16
N ALA A 343 1.56 -0.01 -5.03
CA ALA A 343 2.77 -0.20 -5.83
C ALA A 343 2.44 -0.33 -7.34
N GLY A 344 1.27 -0.88 -7.69
CA GLY A 344 0.80 -1.00 -9.07
C GLY A 344 0.52 0.35 -9.75
N SER A 345 0.23 1.38 -8.97
CA SER A 345 -0.02 2.76 -9.43
C SER A 345 1.00 3.79 -8.93
N CYS A 346 2.13 3.34 -8.39
CA CYS A 346 3.13 4.20 -7.75
C CYS A 346 3.77 5.26 -8.66
N GLY A 347 3.60 5.15 -9.97
CA GLY A 347 4.04 6.15 -10.94
C GLY A 347 3.02 7.27 -11.16
N ALA A 348 1.73 6.95 -11.13
CA ALA A 348 0.65 7.86 -11.55
C ALA A 348 0.64 9.17 -10.75
N LEU A 349 0.47 9.11 -9.43
CA LEU A 349 0.46 10.32 -8.59
C LEU A 349 1.84 10.96 -8.46
N PRO A 350 2.91 10.26 -8.02
CA PRO A 350 4.20 10.92 -7.80
C PRO A 350 4.81 11.46 -9.09
N GLY A 351 4.81 10.68 -10.16
CA GLY A 351 5.37 11.11 -11.44
C GLY A 351 4.65 12.32 -12.03
N THR A 352 3.34 12.43 -11.78
CA THR A 352 2.53 13.55 -12.26
C THR A 352 2.81 14.83 -11.46
N ILE A 353 2.80 14.76 -10.13
CA ILE A 353 3.05 15.95 -9.28
C ILE A 353 4.49 16.43 -9.43
N LEU A 354 5.48 15.53 -9.27
CA LEU A 354 6.90 15.90 -9.38
C LEU A 354 7.26 16.36 -10.81
N GLY A 355 6.77 15.65 -11.83
CA GLY A 355 7.06 15.99 -13.21
C GLY A 355 6.46 17.33 -13.64
N THR A 356 5.24 17.65 -13.21
CA THR A 356 4.61 18.95 -13.46
C THR A 356 5.33 20.06 -12.72
N ALA A 357 5.63 19.86 -11.43
CA ALA A 357 6.29 20.85 -10.61
C ALA A 357 7.70 21.19 -11.15
N ASP A 358 8.49 20.18 -11.54
CA ASP A 358 9.82 20.41 -12.11
C ASP A 358 9.75 21.13 -13.48
N ALA A 359 8.79 20.75 -14.33
CA ALA A 359 8.59 21.40 -15.62
C ALA A 359 8.18 22.89 -15.49
N LEU A 360 7.54 23.24 -14.37
CA LEU A 360 7.10 24.60 -14.05
C LEU A 360 8.07 25.36 -13.12
N GLY A 361 9.11 24.71 -12.61
CA GLY A 361 10.09 25.31 -11.69
C GLY A 361 9.55 25.58 -10.29
N LEU A 362 8.59 24.75 -9.82
CA LEU A 362 7.96 24.88 -8.50
C LEU A 362 8.81 24.25 -7.39
N SER A 363 8.62 24.71 -6.17
CA SER A 363 9.39 24.32 -4.98
C SER A 363 8.96 22.97 -4.39
N GLU A 364 9.82 22.37 -3.52
CA GLU A 364 9.48 21.18 -2.72
C GLU A 364 8.27 21.45 -1.80
N GLU A 365 8.10 22.67 -1.31
CA GLU A 365 6.97 23.01 -0.46
C GLU A 365 5.65 22.98 -1.23
N GLU A 366 5.62 23.48 -2.47
CA GLU A 366 4.43 23.41 -3.34
C GLU A 366 4.10 21.97 -3.69
N MET A 367 5.10 21.13 -3.97
CA MET A 367 4.90 19.69 -4.15
C MET A 367 4.33 19.02 -2.88
N THR A 368 4.80 19.41 -1.69
CA THR A 368 4.32 18.89 -0.40
C THR A 368 2.84 19.20 -0.20
N LYS A 369 2.43 20.44 -0.45
CA LYS A 369 1.02 20.86 -0.38
C LYS A 369 0.14 20.10 -1.36
N ALA A 370 0.58 19.96 -2.61
CA ALA A 370 -0.14 19.24 -3.64
C ALA A 370 -0.29 17.74 -3.31
N MET A 371 0.77 17.13 -2.78
CA MET A 371 0.76 15.71 -2.40
C MET A 371 -0.17 15.46 -1.20
N LEU A 372 -0.20 16.34 -0.21
CA LEU A 372 -1.14 16.27 0.92
C LEU A 372 -2.59 16.42 0.45
N ALA A 373 -2.87 17.37 -0.43
CA ALA A 373 -4.20 17.54 -1.04
C ALA A 373 -4.65 16.27 -1.79
N ALA A 374 -3.75 15.68 -2.60
CA ALA A 374 -3.97 14.42 -3.27
C ALA A 374 -4.23 13.28 -2.26
N GLY A 375 -3.48 13.27 -1.15
CA GLY A 375 -3.66 12.31 -0.06
C GLY A 375 -5.06 12.35 0.56
N LEU A 376 -5.64 13.54 0.75
CA LEU A 376 -6.99 13.67 1.29
C LEU A 376 -8.06 13.12 0.34
N ILE A 377 -7.92 13.33 -0.97
CA ILE A 377 -8.80 12.68 -1.95
C ILE A 377 -8.70 11.15 -1.82
N GLY A 378 -7.49 10.63 -1.65
CA GLY A 378 -7.27 9.21 -1.40
C GLY A 378 -7.91 8.70 -0.12
N VAL A 379 -7.95 9.49 0.95
CA VAL A 379 -8.67 9.14 2.19
C VAL A 379 -10.15 8.90 1.93
N PHE A 380 -10.82 9.76 1.16
CA PHE A 380 -12.23 9.56 0.80
C PHE A 380 -12.44 8.28 -0.01
N ILE A 381 -11.52 7.98 -0.95
CA ILE A 381 -11.56 6.74 -1.73
C ILE A 381 -11.34 5.53 -0.81
N ALA A 382 -10.39 5.57 0.12
CA ALA A 382 -10.12 4.49 1.06
C ALA A 382 -11.31 4.18 1.97
N LEU A 383 -12.06 5.21 2.39
CA LEU A 383 -13.25 5.06 3.23
C LEU A 383 -14.44 4.44 2.50
N HIS A 384 -14.69 4.84 1.25
CA HIS A 384 -15.94 4.55 0.55
C HIS A 384 -15.79 3.61 -0.64
N ALA A 385 -14.54 3.26 -1.02
CA ALA A 385 -14.23 2.35 -2.11
C ALA A 385 -13.08 1.40 -1.71
N THR A 386 -12.09 1.22 -2.60
CA THR A 386 -10.90 0.38 -2.35
C THR A 386 -9.77 0.79 -3.28
N PHE A 387 -8.54 0.46 -2.89
CA PHE A 387 -7.36 0.53 -3.77
C PHE A 387 -6.94 -0.85 -4.31
N ALA A 388 -7.59 -1.92 -3.88
CA ALA A 388 -7.20 -3.28 -4.28
C ALA A 388 -7.65 -3.59 -5.72
N ALA A 389 -6.68 -3.86 -6.61
CA ALA A 389 -6.98 -4.27 -8.00
C ALA A 389 -7.71 -5.63 -8.06
N GLU A 390 -7.48 -6.48 -7.09
CA GLU A 390 -8.12 -7.78 -6.91
C GLU A 390 -9.63 -7.66 -6.60
N VAL A 391 -10.05 -6.47 -6.17
CA VAL A 391 -11.46 -6.15 -5.87
C VAL A 391 -12.07 -5.25 -6.95
N GLY A 392 -11.39 -4.15 -7.31
CA GLY A 392 -11.94 -3.10 -8.17
C GLY A 392 -11.26 -2.93 -9.53
N GLY A 393 -10.35 -3.83 -9.93
CA GLY A 393 -9.57 -3.66 -11.16
C GLY A 393 -8.55 -2.53 -11.08
N CYS A 394 -7.87 -2.21 -12.18
CA CYS A 394 -6.92 -1.08 -12.25
C CYS A 394 -7.59 0.30 -12.04
N MET A 395 -8.91 0.39 -12.15
CA MET A 395 -9.66 1.57 -11.76
C MET A 395 -9.41 1.93 -10.29
N ALA A 396 -9.37 0.93 -9.40
CA ALA A 396 -9.08 1.12 -7.99
C ALA A 396 -7.65 1.64 -7.72
N GLU A 397 -6.69 1.28 -8.55
CA GLU A 397 -5.27 1.71 -8.44
C GLU A 397 -4.98 2.98 -9.26
N CYS A 398 -4.85 2.81 -10.60
CA CYS A 398 -4.48 3.90 -11.50
C CYS A 398 -5.57 4.98 -11.59
N GLY A 399 -6.86 4.58 -11.51
CA GLY A 399 -7.97 5.53 -11.49
C GLY A 399 -7.95 6.39 -10.24
N SER A 400 -7.73 5.80 -9.07
CA SER A 400 -7.55 6.54 -7.81
C SER A 400 -6.35 7.48 -7.90
N GLY A 401 -5.20 6.99 -8.38
CA GLY A 401 -4.00 7.81 -8.60
C GLY A 401 -4.24 8.98 -9.55
N CYS A 402 -5.07 8.78 -10.59
CA CYS A 402 -5.49 9.84 -11.52
C CYS A 402 -6.31 10.93 -10.81
N GLY A 403 -7.35 10.54 -10.04
CA GLY A 403 -8.19 11.48 -9.29
C GLY A 403 -7.40 12.27 -8.25
N MET A 404 -6.54 11.58 -7.51
CA MET A 404 -5.64 12.18 -6.52
C MET A 404 -4.68 13.19 -7.18
N ALA A 405 -4.05 12.80 -8.29
CA ALA A 405 -3.13 13.66 -9.02
C ALA A 405 -3.83 14.89 -9.62
N ALA A 406 -5.05 14.74 -10.15
CA ALA A 406 -5.81 15.85 -10.72
C ALA A 406 -6.09 16.94 -9.68
N ALA A 407 -6.52 16.56 -8.47
CA ALA A 407 -6.71 17.51 -7.37
C ALA A 407 -5.40 18.18 -6.94
N GLY A 408 -4.30 17.40 -6.83
CA GLY A 408 -2.98 17.92 -6.49
C GLY A 408 -2.45 18.91 -7.53
N LEU A 409 -2.69 18.67 -8.82
CA LEU A 409 -2.31 19.59 -9.90
C LEU A 409 -3.05 20.93 -9.82
N VAL A 410 -4.33 20.94 -9.44
CA VAL A 410 -5.08 22.18 -9.20
C VAL A 410 -4.43 22.97 -8.07
N VAL A 411 -4.02 22.30 -6.98
CA VAL A 411 -3.29 22.95 -5.86
C VAL A 411 -1.94 23.51 -6.32
N LEU A 412 -1.17 22.80 -7.16
CA LEU A 412 0.07 23.33 -7.75
C LEU A 412 -0.16 24.62 -8.55
N GLN A 413 -1.33 24.77 -9.17
CA GLN A 413 -1.74 25.95 -9.93
C GLN A 413 -2.49 26.97 -9.06
N GLN A 414 -2.48 26.82 -7.73
CA GLN A 414 -3.15 27.71 -6.77
C GLN A 414 -4.67 27.86 -7.01
N GLY A 415 -5.28 26.81 -7.58
CA GLY A 415 -6.73 26.74 -7.80
C GLY A 415 -7.51 26.56 -6.49
N THR A 416 -8.81 26.72 -6.59
CA THR A 416 -9.73 26.68 -5.46
C THR A 416 -10.01 25.24 -4.99
N LEU A 417 -10.58 25.11 -3.77
CA LEU A 417 -11.07 23.83 -3.24
C LEU A 417 -12.12 23.20 -4.18
N GLY A 418 -13.07 24.00 -4.72
CA GLY A 418 -14.08 23.51 -5.63
C GLY A 418 -13.49 22.96 -6.94
N GLU A 419 -12.53 23.66 -7.54
CA GLU A 419 -11.81 23.19 -8.72
C GLU A 419 -11.02 21.91 -8.47
N SER A 420 -10.42 21.75 -7.28
CA SER A 420 -9.71 20.53 -6.89
C SER A 420 -10.66 19.33 -6.81
N LEU A 421 -11.85 19.49 -6.21
CA LEU A 421 -12.86 18.43 -6.16
C LEU A 421 -13.44 18.10 -7.52
N ALA A 422 -13.69 19.11 -8.35
CA ALA A 422 -14.15 18.93 -9.74
C ALA A 422 -13.12 18.17 -10.59
N ALA A 423 -11.84 18.52 -10.48
CA ALA A 423 -10.77 17.81 -11.18
C ALA A 423 -10.68 16.33 -10.78
N ALA A 424 -10.75 16.04 -9.45
CA ALA A 424 -10.76 14.68 -8.95
C ALA A 424 -11.98 13.89 -9.45
N SER A 425 -13.18 14.49 -9.38
CA SER A 425 -14.42 13.88 -9.86
C SER A 425 -14.32 13.51 -11.34
N MET A 426 -13.97 14.47 -12.20
CA MET A 426 -13.81 14.22 -13.64
C MET A 426 -12.76 13.16 -13.94
N ALA A 427 -11.64 13.16 -13.22
CA ALA A 427 -10.55 12.18 -13.41
C ALA A 427 -10.98 10.75 -13.04
N LEU A 428 -11.69 10.57 -11.93
CA LEU A 428 -12.23 9.26 -11.55
C LEU A 428 -13.24 8.75 -12.58
N GLN A 429 -14.12 9.59 -13.09
CA GLN A 429 -15.10 9.23 -14.11
C GLN A 429 -14.44 8.65 -15.37
N THR A 430 -13.28 9.19 -15.80
CA THR A 430 -12.58 8.71 -17.00
C THR A 430 -11.97 7.32 -16.86
N SER A 431 -11.81 6.83 -15.64
CA SER A 431 -11.20 5.52 -15.35
C SER A 431 -12.21 4.44 -15.00
N LEU A 432 -13.52 4.75 -14.93
CA LEU A 432 -14.55 3.77 -14.57
C LEU A 432 -14.51 2.55 -15.50
N GLY A 433 -14.47 1.35 -14.90
CA GLY A 433 -14.42 0.09 -15.62
C GLY A 433 -13.04 -0.36 -16.09
N MET A 434 -11.95 0.31 -15.70
CA MET A 434 -10.60 -0.14 -16.04
C MET A 434 -10.26 -1.44 -15.32
N VAL A 435 -10.19 -2.54 -16.10
CA VAL A 435 -9.90 -3.89 -15.61
C VAL A 435 -8.44 -4.10 -15.22
N CYS A 436 -8.13 -5.15 -14.46
CA CYS A 436 -6.76 -5.58 -14.16
C CYS A 436 -6.49 -6.94 -14.83
N ASP A 437 -5.58 -6.95 -15.82
CA ASP A 437 -5.27 -8.07 -16.70
C ASP A 437 -3.76 -8.15 -16.98
N THR A 438 -2.96 -8.26 -15.92
CA THR A 438 -1.50 -8.25 -15.95
C THR A 438 -0.92 -9.39 -16.79
N ILE A 439 0.09 -9.09 -17.61
CA ILE A 439 0.78 -10.07 -18.46
C ILE A 439 1.76 -10.87 -17.60
N ALA A 440 1.70 -12.20 -17.69
CA ALA A 440 2.58 -13.13 -16.98
C ALA A 440 2.65 -12.87 -15.46
N ASP A 441 1.52 -12.46 -14.86
CA ASP A 441 1.39 -12.09 -13.44
C ASP A 441 2.37 -11.01 -12.94
N ARG A 442 2.96 -10.24 -13.87
CA ARG A 442 3.86 -9.12 -13.56
C ARG A 442 3.10 -7.80 -13.54
N VAL A 443 3.24 -7.05 -12.43
CA VAL A 443 2.69 -5.68 -12.29
C VAL A 443 3.57 -4.69 -13.08
N GLU A 444 3.82 -4.98 -14.35
CA GLU A 444 4.70 -4.22 -15.24
C GLU A 444 3.98 -3.83 -16.55
N ALA A 445 3.38 -4.80 -17.22
CA ALA A 445 2.60 -4.56 -18.43
C ALA A 445 1.18 -5.17 -18.26
N PRO A 446 0.12 -4.41 -18.54
CA PRO A 446 0.07 -3.04 -19.10
C PRO A 446 0.19 -1.91 -18.07
N CYS A 447 0.58 -2.19 -16.82
CA CYS A 447 0.54 -1.25 -15.68
C CYS A 447 1.33 0.03 -15.95
N LEU A 448 2.52 -0.03 -16.59
CA LEU A 448 3.30 1.16 -16.94
C LEU A 448 2.47 2.12 -17.81
N ASN A 449 1.87 1.62 -18.89
CA ASN A 449 1.07 2.44 -19.80
C ASN A 449 -0.13 3.05 -19.09
N ARG A 450 -0.82 2.30 -18.22
CA ARG A 450 -1.97 2.80 -17.45
C ARG A 450 -1.58 3.90 -16.47
N ASN A 451 -0.41 3.81 -15.84
CA ASN A 451 0.11 4.87 -15.00
C ASN A 451 0.41 6.15 -15.81
N VAL A 452 1.05 6.01 -16.97
CA VAL A 452 1.30 7.14 -17.88
C VAL A 452 -0.01 7.80 -18.32
N MET A 453 -1.00 7.00 -18.70
CA MET A 453 -2.32 7.52 -19.08
C MET A 453 -3.04 8.19 -17.92
N ALA A 454 -2.94 7.65 -16.70
CA ALA A 454 -3.50 8.27 -15.50
C ALA A 454 -2.93 9.67 -15.25
N GLY A 455 -1.60 9.85 -15.37
CA GLY A 455 -0.97 11.16 -15.27
C GLY A 455 -1.41 12.13 -16.39
N SER A 456 -1.53 11.63 -17.61
CA SER A 456 -1.99 12.43 -18.75
C SER A 456 -3.43 12.90 -18.60
N GLN A 457 -4.31 12.02 -18.13
CA GLN A 457 -5.71 12.32 -17.82
C GLN A 457 -5.83 13.31 -16.65
N ALA A 458 -5.02 13.14 -15.61
CA ALA A 458 -4.99 14.06 -14.48
C ALA A 458 -4.69 15.50 -14.91
N ILE A 459 -3.69 15.71 -15.79
CA ILE A 459 -3.38 17.03 -16.37
C ILE A 459 -4.59 17.59 -17.12
N SER A 460 -5.23 16.78 -17.96
CA SER A 460 -6.41 17.21 -18.73
C SER A 460 -7.56 17.61 -17.80
N CYS A 461 -7.87 16.81 -16.79
CA CYS A 461 -8.96 17.08 -15.85
C CYS A 461 -8.66 18.30 -14.96
N ALA A 462 -7.42 18.49 -14.51
CA ALA A 462 -7.01 19.69 -13.77
C ALA A 462 -7.20 20.95 -14.63
N ASN A 463 -6.74 20.93 -15.88
CA ASN A 463 -6.91 22.05 -16.81
C ASN A 463 -8.39 22.35 -17.12
N MET A 464 -9.21 21.31 -17.25
CA MET A 464 -10.67 21.47 -17.45
C MET A 464 -11.30 22.17 -16.25
N ALA A 465 -10.98 21.73 -15.02
CA ALA A 465 -11.50 22.31 -13.79
C ALA A 465 -11.05 23.77 -13.63
N LEU A 466 -9.77 24.07 -13.83
CA LEU A 466 -9.21 25.43 -13.81
C LEU A 466 -9.81 26.34 -14.89
N ALA A 467 -10.26 25.77 -16.01
CA ALA A 467 -10.97 26.50 -17.06
C ALA A 467 -12.48 26.67 -16.78
N GLY A 468 -12.97 26.22 -15.63
CA GLY A 468 -14.36 26.36 -15.20
C GLY A 468 -15.32 25.34 -15.81
N TYR A 469 -14.84 24.16 -16.26
CA TYR A 469 -15.73 23.09 -16.68
C TYR A 469 -16.57 22.60 -15.49
N GLN A 470 -17.84 22.34 -15.75
CA GLN A 470 -18.75 21.87 -14.71
C GLN A 470 -18.60 20.35 -14.51
N ASP A 471 -18.32 19.92 -13.27
CA ASP A 471 -18.49 18.55 -12.86
C ASP A 471 -19.95 18.35 -12.41
N LEU A 472 -20.73 17.64 -13.19
CA LEU A 472 -22.14 17.43 -12.91
C LEU A 472 -22.38 16.40 -11.79
N ILE A 473 -21.40 15.56 -11.50
CA ILE A 473 -21.47 14.49 -10.52
C ILE A 473 -20.48 14.79 -9.37
N PRO A 474 -20.97 15.07 -8.16
CA PRO A 474 -20.11 15.31 -7.00
C PRO A 474 -19.13 14.15 -6.72
N LEU A 475 -17.94 14.47 -6.19
CA LEU A 475 -16.87 13.52 -5.95
C LEU A 475 -17.32 12.29 -5.14
N ASP A 476 -18.09 12.47 -4.07
CA ASP A 476 -18.57 11.37 -3.22
C ASP A 476 -19.38 10.35 -4.03
N GLN A 477 -20.27 10.82 -4.90
CA GLN A 477 -21.10 9.95 -5.76
C GLN A 477 -20.26 9.22 -6.82
N VAL A 478 -19.19 9.83 -7.30
CA VAL A 478 -18.26 9.16 -8.23
C VAL A 478 -17.49 8.07 -7.52
N ILE A 479 -17.03 8.31 -6.29
CA ILE A 479 -16.35 7.30 -5.46
C ILE A 479 -17.27 6.10 -5.18
N GLU A 480 -18.52 6.35 -4.78
CA GLU A 480 -19.52 5.28 -4.61
C GLU A 480 -19.78 4.51 -5.91
N THR A 481 -19.83 5.22 -7.04
CA THR A 481 -20.01 4.60 -8.34
C THR A 481 -18.81 3.75 -8.72
N MET A 482 -17.59 4.22 -8.44
CA MET A 482 -16.36 3.45 -8.63
C MET A 482 -16.41 2.12 -7.86
N LYS A 483 -16.87 2.14 -6.60
CA LYS A 483 -17.06 0.92 -5.79
C LYS A 483 -18.04 -0.04 -6.45
N ARG A 484 -19.22 0.44 -6.86
CA ARG A 484 -20.27 -0.38 -7.51
C ARG A 484 -19.81 -0.97 -8.85
N VAL A 485 -19.10 -0.18 -9.66
CA VAL A 485 -18.54 -0.66 -10.94
C VAL A 485 -17.46 -1.70 -10.68
N GLY A 486 -16.58 -1.46 -9.69
CA GLY A 486 -15.57 -2.42 -9.27
C GLY A 486 -16.18 -3.77 -8.87
N ASP A 487 -17.22 -3.75 -8.03
CA ASP A 487 -17.93 -4.97 -7.61
C ASP A 487 -18.56 -5.73 -8.80
N ALA A 488 -18.91 -5.04 -9.87
CA ALA A 488 -19.49 -5.61 -11.08
C ALA A 488 -18.47 -6.16 -12.10
N ILE A 489 -17.17 -5.85 -11.96
CA ILE A 489 -16.12 -6.39 -12.84
C ILE A 489 -16.03 -7.91 -12.61
N PRO A 490 -16.04 -8.76 -13.67
CA PRO A 490 -15.87 -10.20 -13.53
C PRO A 490 -14.53 -10.58 -12.88
N ASN A 491 -14.51 -11.67 -12.10
CA ASN A 491 -13.30 -12.15 -11.43
C ASN A 491 -12.13 -12.38 -12.40
N THR A 492 -12.40 -12.84 -13.63
CA THR A 492 -11.38 -13.05 -14.67
C THR A 492 -10.64 -11.77 -15.09
N LEU A 493 -11.15 -10.59 -14.71
CA LEU A 493 -10.60 -9.26 -15.03
C LEU A 493 -10.13 -8.48 -13.79
N ARG A 494 -9.94 -9.18 -12.66
CA ARG A 494 -9.50 -8.63 -11.36
C ARG A 494 -8.14 -9.17 -10.92
N CYS A 495 -7.09 -8.93 -11.71
CA CYS A 495 -5.71 -9.35 -11.37
C CYS A 495 -5.54 -10.87 -11.20
N THR A 496 -6.26 -11.68 -11.97
CA THR A 496 -6.22 -13.15 -11.89
C THR A 496 -5.44 -13.82 -13.01
N GLY A 497 -5.01 -13.06 -14.02
CA GLY A 497 -4.38 -13.62 -15.22
C GLY A 497 -5.33 -14.48 -16.11
N LEU A 498 -6.63 -14.52 -15.78
CA LEU A 498 -7.61 -15.40 -16.43
C LEU A 498 -8.39 -14.76 -17.57
N GLY A 499 -8.14 -13.48 -17.89
CA GLY A 499 -8.88 -12.73 -18.91
C GLY A 499 -8.13 -11.53 -19.45
N GLY A 500 -8.78 -10.77 -20.34
CA GLY A 500 -8.21 -9.55 -20.91
C GLY A 500 -6.93 -9.78 -21.70
N LEU A 501 -5.93 -8.90 -21.53
CA LEU A 501 -4.64 -9.01 -22.22
C LEU A 501 -3.84 -10.22 -21.78
N ALA A 502 -4.01 -10.70 -20.54
CA ALA A 502 -3.24 -11.80 -19.97
C ALA A 502 -3.40 -13.14 -20.73
N ILE A 503 -4.54 -13.34 -21.42
CA ILE A 503 -4.82 -14.58 -22.16
C ILE A 503 -4.54 -14.49 -23.66
N THR A 504 -3.99 -13.38 -24.15
CA THR A 504 -3.60 -13.24 -25.56
C THR A 504 -2.41 -14.13 -25.91
N ALA A 505 -2.29 -14.54 -27.18
CA ALA A 505 -1.18 -15.38 -27.64
C ALA A 505 0.19 -14.76 -27.30
N ALA A 506 0.33 -13.44 -27.53
CA ALA A 506 1.56 -12.71 -27.21
C ALA A 506 1.87 -12.74 -25.69
N ALA A 507 0.88 -12.58 -24.83
CA ALA A 507 1.07 -12.67 -23.38
C ALA A 507 1.53 -14.05 -22.94
N LYS A 508 0.96 -15.12 -23.52
CA LYS A 508 1.36 -16.51 -23.22
C LYS A 508 2.76 -16.85 -23.74
N GLU A 509 3.18 -16.28 -24.85
CA GLU A 509 4.57 -16.39 -25.32
C GLU A 509 5.55 -15.70 -24.35
N ILE A 510 5.21 -14.53 -23.83
CA ILE A 510 6.01 -13.81 -22.83
C ILE A 510 6.11 -14.64 -21.55
N GLU A 511 4.99 -15.16 -21.04
CA GLU A 511 4.93 -16.02 -19.86
C GLU A 511 5.81 -17.28 -20.02
N ALA A 512 5.72 -17.95 -21.19
CA ALA A 512 6.50 -19.13 -21.48
C ALA A 512 8.02 -18.86 -21.52
N ARG A 513 8.45 -17.68 -21.99
CA ARG A 513 9.86 -17.26 -21.97
C ARG A 513 10.34 -16.97 -20.55
N LEU A 514 9.58 -16.21 -19.78
CA LEU A 514 9.91 -15.90 -18.38
C LEU A 514 10.07 -17.18 -17.55
N ASN A 515 9.19 -18.17 -17.75
CA ASN A 515 9.27 -19.46 -17.07
C ASN A 515 10.51 -20.29 -17.44
N LYS A 516 11.17 -19.98 -18.57
CA LYS A 516 12.46 -20.57 -18.97
C LYS A 516 13.67 -19.79 -18.47
N GLY A 517 13.47 -18.72 -17.72
CA GLY A 517 14.55 -17.81 -17.31
C GLY A 517 15.07 -16.91 -18.45
N GLU A 518 14.32 -16.82 -19.56
CA GLU A 518 14.66 -15.97 -20.72
C GLU A 518 14.00 -14.59 -20.55
N GLY A 519 14.31 -13.88 -19.48
CA GLY A 519 13.82 -12.50 -19.26
C GLY A 519 14.30 -11.56 -20.37
N ILE A 520 13.46 -10.56 -20.74
CA ILE A 520 13.76 -9.63 -21.86
C ILE A 520 14.80 -8.58 -21.47
N GLY A 521 15.33 -8.61 -20.26
CA GLY A 521 16.25 -7.58 -19.73
C GLY A 521 17.50 -7.30 -20.58
N ILE A 522 17.81 -8.05 -21.63
CA ILE A 522 19.10 -7.97 -22.33
C ILE A 522 19.02 -7.94 -23.88
N GLN A 523 17.86 -8.01 -24.51
CA GLN A 523 17.85 -7.95 -25.99
C GLN A 523 17.51 -6.56 -26.54
N SER A 524 18.56 -5.82 -26.84
CA SER A 524 18.61 -4.83 -27.91
C SER A 524 18.14 -5.47 -29.23
N GLY A 525 16.91 -5.18 -29.66
CA GLY A 525 16.51 -5.56 -31.00
C GLY A 525 15.11 -6.10 -31.20
N PHE A 526 14.08 -5.43 -30.68
CA PHE A 526 12.77 -5.56 -31.31
C PHE A 526 12.81 -4.80 -32.63
N LYS A 527 12.85 -5.50 -33.76
CA LYS A 527 12.46 -4.91 -35.04
C LYS A 527 10.98 -4.57 -34.94
N VAL A 528 10.68 -3.29 -34.95
CA VAL A 528 9.32 -2.78 -35.16
C VAL A 528 8.94 -3.20 -36.59
N CYS A 529 7.92 -4.03 -36.74
CA CYS A 529 7.20 -4.19 -37.99
C CYS A 529 6.27 -2.99 -38.21
#